data_405f6f78f46843e0b88ba6efedfc10d5
#
_entry.id   405f6f78f46843e0b88ba6efedfc10d5
#
_cell.length_a   1.000
_cell.length_b   1.000
_cell.length_c   1.000
_cell.angle_alpha   90.00
_cell.angle_beta   90.00
_cell.angle_gamma   90.00
#
_symmetry.space_group_name_H-M   'P 1'
#
loop_
_entity.id
_entity.type
_entity.pdbx_description
1 polymer ?
#
loop_
_entity_poly.entity_id
_entity_poly.type
_entity_poly.pdbx_seq_one_letter_code
_entity_poly.pdbx_strand_id
1 'polypeptide(L)'
;LRTRRLWVQVLPGVHMSIENQLGAVSHEDWMRRALSIASKGMREDEVPIGAIIVYKNKIIGQGYNQCESLNDSTAHAEMLAITAASNTIGDWRLTDCSLYVTKEPCSMCAGAIINSRIDALYFGCYDEDFGACGSKLDICGNPTFKTPSVVRGNVLGGDSLVLIQDYFFKKRKKI
;
A
#
# COMPACT_ATOMS: atom_id res chain seq x y z
N LEU A 1 -29.33 47.44 19.10
CA LEU A 1 -28.00 47.02 18.74
C LEU A 1 -28.08 46.36 17.33
N ARG A 2 -27.65 47.12 16.30
CA ARG A 2 -27.63 46.66 14.89
C ARG A 2 -26.29 45.97 14.66
N THR A 3 -26.28 44.67 14.37
CA THR A 3 -25.10 43.93 13.89
C THR A 3 -24.84 44.31 12.42
N ARG A 4 -23.71 44.95 12.17
CA ARG A 4 -23.20 45.21 10.82
C ARG A 4 -22.72 43.88 10.21
N ARG A 5 -23.43 43.42 9.14
CA ARG A 5 -22.91 42.38 8.25
C ARG A 5 -21.81 43.01 7.40
N LEU A 6 -20.58 42.52 7.58
CA LEU A 6 -19.48 42.79 6.63
C LEU A 6 -19.75 42.00 5.34
N TRP A 7 -20.03 42.70 4.27
CA TRP A 7 -20.04 42.14 2.93
C TRP A 7 -18.62 42.10 2.42
N VAL A 8 -18.05 40.91 2.26
CA VAL A 8 -16.84 40.70 1.47
C VAL A 8 -17.28 40.62 0.02
N GLN A 9 -16.88 41.61 -0.80
CA GLN A 9 -17.07 41.55 -2.24
C GLN A 9 -16.13 40.45 -2.80
N VAL A 10 -16.71 39.35 -3.22
CA VAL A 10 -16.00 38.30 -4.00
C VAL A 10 -16.02 38.75 -5.45
N LEU A 11 -14.83 39.00 -6.01
CA LEU A 11 -14.65 39.28 -7.43
C LEU A 11 -15.13 38.10 -8.27
N PRO A 12 -15.88 38.28 -9.36
CA PRO A 12 -16.29 37.18 -10.22
C PRO A 12 -15.09 36.64 -11.00
N GLY A 13 -14.76 35.36 -10.78
CA GLY A 13 -13.76 34.63 -11.58
C GLY A 13 -12.78 33.73 -10.85
N VAL A 14 -12.85 33.59 -9.51
CA VAL A 14 -11.96 32.66 -8.78
C VAL A 14 -12.81 31.73 -7.92
N HIS A 15 -13.50 30.81 -8.54
CA HIS A 15 -13.90 29.56 -7.91
C HIS A 15 -12.78 28.52 -8.10
N MET A 16 -11.64 28.74 -7.50
CA MET A 16 -10.72 27.66 -7.15
C MET A 16 -11.20 27.13 -5.81
N SER A 17 -11.84 25.96 -5.83
CA SER A 17 -12.20 25.23 -4.64
C SER A 17 -10.93 25.01 -3.79
N ILE A 18 -11.03 25.30 -2.48
CA ILE A 18 -9.98 25.11 -1.47
C ILE A 18 -9.46 23.65 -1.48
N GLU A 19 -10.22 22.69 -2.00
CA GLU A 19 -9.82 21.30 -2.24
C GLU A 19 -8.66 21.12 -3.22
N ASN A 20 -8.37 22.10 -4.10
CA ASN A 20 -7.23 22.05 -5.02
C ASN A 20 -5.93 22.63 -4.45
N GLN A 21 -5.90 23.12 -3.22
CA GLN A 21 -4.68 23.64 -2.56
C GLN A 21 -4.04 22.68 -1.57
N LEU A 22 -4.71 21.58 -1.19
CA LEU A 22 -4.07 20.43 -0.58
C LEU A 22 -3.55 19.56 -1.73
N GLY A 23 -2.25 19.66 -2.03
CA GLY A 23 -1.60 18.92 -3.10
C GLY A 23 -2.04 17.45 -3.09
N ALA A 24 -2.27 16.88 -4.28
CA ALA A 24 -2.63 15.49 -4.43
C ALA A 24 -1.64 14.62 -3.63
N VAL A 25 -2.15 13.71 -2.80
CA VAL A 25 -1.33 12.79 -1.99
C VAL A 25 -0.45 11.98 -2.95
N SER A 26 0.85 12.06 -2.80
CA SER A 26 1.81 11.41 -3.70
C SER A 26 1.88 9.90 -3.46
N HIS A 27 2.43 9.14 -4.42
CA HIS A 27 2.69 7.71 -4.24
C HIS A 27 3.67 7.47 -3.08
N GLU A 28 4.64 8.36 -2.90
CA GLU A 28 5.58 8.31 -1.79
C GLU A 28 4.89 8.52 -0.44
N ASP A 29 3.88 9.39 -0.36
CA ASP A 29 3.12 9.59 0.88
C ASP A 29 2.33 8.34 1.26
N TRP A 30 1.72 7.66 0.28
CA TRP A 30 1.06 6.38 0.53
C TRP A 30 2.06 5.30 0.93
N MET A 31 3.23 5.24 0.29
CA MET A 31 4.27 4.28 0.67
C MET A 31 4.82 4.55 2.07
N ARG A 32 4.96 5.82 2.51
CA ARG A 32 5.33 6.16 3.90
C ARG A 32 4.32 5.60 4.90
N ARG A 33 3.04 5.57 4.55
CA ARG A 33 2.03 4.95 5.40
C ARG A 33 2.18 3.43 5.45
N ALA A 34 2.45 2.78 4.33
CA ALA A 34 2.76 1.35 4.29
C ALA A 34 4.03 1.03 5.13
N LEU A 35 5.08 1.85 5.05
CA LEU A 35 6.29 1.73 5.88
C LEU A 35 6.00 1.91 7.38
N SER A 36 5.09 2.81 7.75
CA SER A 36 4.64 2.95 9.14
C SER A 36 3.94 1.69 9.65
N ILE A 37 3.14 1.04 8.81
CA ILE A 37 2.48 -0.24 9.12
C ILE A 37 3.52 -1.36 9.22
N ALA A 38 4.51 -1.43 8.32
CA ALA A 38 5.63 -2.36 8.39
C ALA A 38 6.41 -2.25 9.70
N SER A 39 6.66 -1.01 10.14
CA SER A 39 7.34 -0.72 11.41
C SER A 39 6.57 -1.21 12.64
N LYS A 40 5.23 -1.34 12.56
CA LYS A 40 4.43 -1.98 13.59
C LYS A 40 4.73 -3.48 13.67
N GLY A 41 4.74 -4.18 12.52
CA GLY A 41 5.11 -5.60 12.46
C GLY A 41 6.50 -5.86 13.04
N MET A 42 7.49 -5.00 12.74
CA MET A 42 8.83 -5.11 13.31
C MET A 42 8.85 -5.07 14.85
N ARG A 43 7.97 -4.29 15.49
CA ARG A 43 7.86 -4.25 16.95
C ARG A 43 7.23 -5.51 17.55
N GLU A 44 6.49 -6.25 16.75
CA GLU A 44 5.84 -7.53 17.10
C GLU A 44 6.69 -8.74 16.64
N ASP A 45 7.97 -8.52 16.33
CA ASP A 45 8.97 -9.53 15.89
C ASP A 45 8.60 -10.23 14.56
N GLU A 46 7.77 -9.59 13.75
CA GLU A 46 7.42 -9.99 12.39
C GLU A 46 8.35 -9.37 11.35
N VAL A 47 8.53 -10.02 10.21
CA VAL A 47 9.23 -9.41 9.07
C VAL A 47 8.54 -8.11 8.68
N PRO A 48 9.25 -6.97 8.61
CA PRO A 48 8.63 -5.64 8.47
C PRO A 48 8.17 -5.37 7.03
N ILE A 49 7.11 -6.05 6.65
CA ILE A 49 6.37 -5.80 5.41
C ILE A 49 5.00 -5.24 5.80
N GLY A 50 4.64 -4.12 5.19
CA GLY A 50 3.37 -3.45 5.40
C GLY A 50 2.69 -3.14 4.08
N ALA A 51 1.37 -3.24 4.08
CA ALA A 51 0.54 -3.00 2.91
C ALA A 51 -0.68 -2.14 3.26
N ILE A 52 -1.08 -1.26 2.34
CA ILE A 52 -2.33 -0.51 2.40
C ILE A 52 -3.07 -0.57 1.07
N ILE A 53 -4.39 -0.56 1.14
CA ILE A 53 -5.25 -0.40 -0.04
C ILE A 53 -5.94 0.95 0.02
N VAL A 54 -5.81 1.70 -1.07
CA VAL A 54 -6.35 3.06 -1.22
C VAL A 54 -7.46 3.07 -2.26
N TYR A 55 -8.59 3.64 -1.90
CA TYR A 55 -9.72 3.91 -2.77
C TYR A 55 -10.17 5.35 -2.59
N LYS A 56 -10.30 6.13 -3.67
CA LYS A 56 -10.74 7.55 -3.64
C LYS A 56 -9.99 8.37 -2.56
N ASN A 57 -8.66 8.29 -2.55
CA ASN A 57 -7.79 8.97 -1.59
C ASN A 57 -8.04 8.62 -0.10
N LYS A 58 -8.59 7.44 0.18
CA LYS A 58 -8.78 6.93 1.55
C LYS A 58 -8.19 5.54 1.67
N ILE A 59 -7.52 5.27 2.79
CA ILE A 59 -7.11 3.91 3.14
C ILE A 59 -8.35 3.15 3.58
N ILE A 60 -8.65 2.04 2.88
CA ILE A 60 -9.80 1.19 3.15
C ILE A 60 -9.40 -0.19 3.70
N GLY A 61 -8.14 -0.55 3.60
CA GLY A 61 -7.56 -1.77 4.15
C GLY A 61 -6.08 -1.58 4.44
N GLN A 62 -5.58 -2.24 5.47
CA GLN A 62 -4.17 -2.25 5.82
C GLN A 62 -3.79 -3.55 6.51
N GLY A 63 -2.55 -3.95 6.37
CA GLY A 63 -1.99 -5.14 6.99
C GLY A 63 -0.47 -5.03 7.12
N TYR A 64 0.11 -5.75 8.06
CA TYR A 64 1.54 -6.07 8.13
C TYR A 64 1.69 -7.57 8.21
N ASN A 65 2.88 -8.09 7.90
CA ASN A 65 3.15 -9.52 7.97
C ASN A 65 2.87 -10.07 9.39
N GLN A 66 2.14 -11.14 9.48
CA GLN A 66 1.75 -11.80 10.74
C GLN A 66 1.90 -13.33 10.70
N CYS A 67 2.86 -13.82 9.88
CA CYS A 67 3.06 -15.25 9.70
C CYS A 67 3.41 -15.96 11.00
N GLU A 68 4.28 -15.38 11.83
CA GLU A 68 4.72 -15.96 13.09
C GLU A 68 3.59 -15.88 14.14
N SER A 69 2.97 -14.72 14.32
CA SER A 69 1.97 -14.47 15.35
C SER A 69 0.67 -15.26 15.12
N LEU A 70 0.28 -15.47 13.86
CA LEU A 70 -0.91 -16.25 13.50
C LEU A 70 -0.60 -17.71 13.20
N ASN A 71 0.68 -18.09 13.15
CA ASN A 71 1.14 -19.42 12.71
C ASN A 71 0.53 -19.80 11.35
N ASP A 72 0.50 -18.82 10.42
CA ASP A 72 -0.11 -18.93 9.11
C ASP A 72 0.84 -18.39 8.04
N SER A 73 1.35 -19.27 7.18
CA SER A 73 2.27 -18.92 6.09
C SER A 73 1.64 -18.03 5.00
N THR A 74 0.33 -17.86 5.03
CA THR A 74 -0.40 -17.00 4.09
C THR A 74 -0.74 -15.62 4.67
N ALA A 75 -0.45 -15.37 5.95
CA ALA A 75 -0.73 -14.11 6.62
C ALA A 75 0.25 -12.99 6.23
N HIS A 76 0.48 -12.82 4.93
CA HIS A 76 1.26 -11.73 4.37
C HIS A 76 0.51 -10.40 4.46
N ALA A 77 1.24 -9.31 4.49
CA ALA A 77 0.70 -7.95 4.60
C ALA A 77 -0.38 -7.66 3.54
N GLU A 78 -0.14 -8.08 2.30
CA GLU A 78 -1.04 -7.90 1.17
C GLU A 78 -2.35 -8.66 1.37
N MET A 79 -2.27 -9.93 1.81
CA MET A 79 -3.44 -10.77 2.05
C MET A 79 -4.34 -10.14 3.11
N LEU A 80 -3.76 -9.69 4.21
CA LEU A 80 -4.48 -9.04 5.30
C LEU A 80 -5.08 -7.69 4.87
N ALA A 81 -4.35 -6.90 4.08
CA ALA A 81 -4.84 -5.64 3.55
C ALA A 81 -6.00 -5.84 2.55
N ILE A 82 -5.92 -6.85 1.67
CA ILE A 82 -6.98 -7.23 0.73
C ILE A 82 -8.24 -7.65 1.49
N THR A 83 -8.11 -8.53 2.48
CA THR A 83 -9.24 -8.97 3.31
C THR A 83 -9.90 -7.79 4.03
N ALA A 84 -9.11 -6.92 4.65
CA ALA A 84 -9.62 -5.74 5.34
C ALA A 84 -10.35 -4.77 4.38
N ALA A 85 -9.80 -4.54 3.18
CA ALA A 85 -10.41 -3.68 2.18
C ALA A 85 -11.73 -4.27 1.64
N SER A 86 -11.75 -5.57 1.36
CA SER A 86 -12.96 -6.27 0.90
C SER A 86 -14.10 -6.18 1.91
N ASN A 87 -13.78 -6.33 3.20
CA ASN A 87 -14.75 -6.16 4.28
C ASN A 87 -15.25 -4.71 4.38
N THR A 88 -14.38 -3.73 4.17
CA THR A 88 -14.74 -2.30 4.21
C THR A 88 -15.68 -1.91 3.08
N ILE A 89 -15.45 -2.43 1.86
CA ILE A 89 -16.29 -2.16 0.67
C ILE A 89 -17.55 -3.05 0.68
N GLY A 90 -17.49 -4.24 1.29
CA GLY A 90 -18.55 -5.25 1.21
C GLY A 90 -18.55 -6.03 -0.12
N ASP A 91 -17.45 -5.99 -0.86
CA ASP A 91 -17.22 -6.75 -2.11
C ASP A 91 -15.76 -7.21 -2.16
N TRP A 92 -15.53 -8.42 -2.68
CA TRP A 92 -14.19 -8.95 -2.91
C TRP A 92 -13.48 -8.29 -4.11
N ARG A 93 -14.23 -7.63 -4.98
CA ARG A 93 -13.69 -6.89 -6.12
C ARG A 93 -13.22 -5.51 -5.66
N LEU A 94 -11.92 -5.30 -5.73
CA LEU A 94 -11.27 -4.04 -5.35
C LEU A 94 -10.94 -3.20 -6.61
N THR A 95 -11.91 -3.08 -7.51
CA THR A 95 -11.80 -2.22 -8.71
C THR A 95 -11.57 -0.76 -8.30
N ASP A 96 -10.80 -0.03 -9.10
CA ASP A 96 -10.37 1.35 -8.85
C ASP A 96 -9.53 1.52 -7.55
N CYS A 97 -9.08 0.41 -6.96
CA CYS A 97 -8.20 0.44 -5.79
C CYS A 97 -6.73 0.37 -6.19
N SER A 98 -5.89 1.04 -5.40
CA SER A 98 -4.44 0.96 -5.49
C SER A 98 -3.88 0.26 -4.25
N LEU A 99 -3.03 -0.74 -4.45
CA LEU A 99 -2.27 -1.40 -3.40
C LEU A 99 -0.86 -0.77 -3.33
N TYR A 100 -0.45 -0.41 -2.12
CA TYR A 100 0.92 -0.02 -1.79
C TYR A 100 1.48 -1.02 -0.78
N VAL A 101 2.61 -1.63 -1.09
CA VAL A 101 3.29 -2.62 -0.25
C VAL A 101 4.78 -2.35 -0.20
N THR A 102 5.41 -2.50 0.95
CA THR A 102 6.82 -2.10 1.14
C THR A 102 7.83 -3.02 0.44
N LYS A 103 7.44 -4.23 0.06
CA LYS A 103 8.27 -5.20 -0.68
C LYS A 103 7.50 -5.73 -1.88
N GLU A 104 8.21 -6.13 -2.93
CA GLU A 104 7.63 -6.77 -4.11
C GLU A 104 6.79 -8.00 -3.71
N PRO A 105 5.54 -8.13 -4.19
CA PRO A 105 4.68 -9.26 -3.86
C PRO A 105 5.25 -10.59 -4.37
N CYS A 106 5.15 -11.63 -3.54
CA CYS A 106 5.44 -12.99 -3.94
C CYS A 106 4.35 -13.57 -4.87
N SER A 107 4.53 -14.78 -5.37
CA SER A 107 3.58 -15.43 -6.31
C SER A 107 2.17 -15.59 -5.74
N MET A 108 2.04 -15.91 -4.45
CA MET A 108 0.75 -16.01 -3.76
C MET A 108 0.04 -14.64 -3.73
N CYS A 109 0.74 -13.59 -3.31
CA CYS A 109 0.17 -12.24 -3.22
C CYS A 109 -0.12 -11.65 -4.60
N ALA A 110 0.74 -11.88 -5.60
CA ALA A 110 0.50 -11.48 -6.98
C ALA A 110 -0.79 -12.12 -7.54
N GLY A 111 -1.00 -13.41 -7.27
CA GLY A 111 -2.25 -14.09 -7.61
C GLY A 111 -3.47 -13.51 -6.90
N ALA A 112 -3.34 -13.17 -5.62
CA ALA A 112 -4.42 -12.53 -4.85
C ALA A 112 -4.77 -11.13 -5.39
N ILE A 113 -3.76 -10.32 -5.77
CA ILE A 113 -3.94 -8.99 -6.38
C ILE A 113 -4.76 -9.10 -7.66
N ILE A 114 -4.43 -10.05 -8.55
CA ILE A 114 -5.17 -10.30 -9.78
C ILE A 114 -6.60 -10.76 -9.50
N ASN A 115 -6.76 -11.73 -8.61
CA ASN A 115 -8.08 -12.27 -8.26
C ASN A 115 -8.99 -11.21 -7.66
N SER A 116 -8.45 -10.31 -6.83
CA SER A 116 -9.18 -9.21 -6.20
C SER A 116 -9.47 -8.03 -7.16
N ARG A 117 -9.00 -8.07 -8.40
CA ARG A 117 -9.22 -7.01 -9.40
C ARG A 117 -8.65 -5.64 -8.99
N ILE A 118 -7.55 -5.64 -8.25
CA ILE A 118 -6.85 -4.40 -7.90
C ILE A 118 -6.31 -3.76 -9.19
N ASP A 119 -6.55 -2.45 -9.34
CA ASP A 119 -6.28 -1.74 -10.59
C ASP A 119 -4.83 -1.22 -10.67
N ALA A 120 -4.21 -0.89 -9.54
CA ALA A 120 -2.83 -0.40 -9.52
C ALA A 120 -2.04 -1.02 -8.36
N LEU A 121 -0.80 -1.41 -8.65
CA LEU A 121 0.17 -1.94 -7.70
C LEU A 121 1.40 -1.03 -7.64
N TYR A 122 1.75 -0.59 -6.44
CA TYR A 122 2.98 0.13 -6.13
C TYR A 122 3.73 -0.62 -5.04
N PHE A 123 5.00 -0.93 -5.27
CA PHE A 123 5.79 -1.61 -4.24
C PHE A 123 7.13 -0.89 -3.98
N GLY A 124 7.69 -1.13 -2.80
CA GLY A 124 8.96 -0.57 -2.34
C GLY A 124 10.16 -1.27 -2.98
N CYS A 125 10.88 -2.07 -2.21
CA CYS A 125 12.05 -2.78 -2.73
C CYS A 125 11.66 -4.04 -3.51
N TYR A 126 12.50 -4.38 -4.49
CA TYR A 126 12.44 -5.65 -5.22
C TYR A 126 12.80 -6.83 -4.34
N ASP A 127 12.34 -8.02 -4.73
CA ASP A 127 12.66 -9.30 -4.09
C ASP A 127 13.25 -10.28 -5.12
N GLU A 128 14.56 -10.39 -5.16
CA GLU A 128 15.28 -11.23 -6.11
C GLU A 128 15.06 -12.75 -5.89
N ASP A 129 14.55 -13.14 -4.72
CA ASP A 129 14.33 -14.54 -4.38
C ASP A 129 12.90 -15.01 -4.63
N PHE A 130 11.89 -14.21 -4.26
CA PHE A 130 10.48 -14.58 -4.27
C PHE A 130 9.56 -13.60 -5.00
N GLY A 131 10.10 -12.48 -5.50
CA GLY A 131 9.30 -11.46 -6.19
C GLY A 131 8.62 -11.98 -7.44
N ALA A 132 7.38 -11.59 -7.64
CA ALA A 132 6.55 -12.07 -8.74
C ALA A 132 5.85 -10.95 -9.53
N CYS A 133 6.39 -9.74 -9.45
CA CYS A 133 5.90 -8.55 -10.15
C CYS A 133 7.00 -7.82 -10.93
N GLY A 134 7.97 -8.58 -11.46
CA GLY A 134 9.01 -8.07 -12.35
C GLY A 134 10.45 -8.50 -12.03
N SER A 135 10.75 -9.05 -10.82
CA SER A 135 12.10 -9.56 -10.52
C SER A 135 12.27 -11.05 -10.88
N LYS A 136 11.84 -11.97 -10.03
CA LYS A 136 12.01 -13.42 -10.27
C LYS A 136 10.97 -13.98 -11.25
N LEU A 137 9.74 -13.56 -11.10
CA LEU A 137 8.60 -13.86 -11.95
C LEU A 137 7.89 -12.54 -12.31
N ASP A 138 7.07 -12.57 -13.34
CA ASP A 138 6.20 -11.45 -13.70
C ASP A 138 4.76 -11.93 -13.89
N ILE A 139 4.09 -12.20 -12.78
CA ILE A 139 2.68 -12.61 -12.76
C ILE A 139 1.80 -11.37 -12.96
N CYS A 140 2.14 -10.24 -12.31
CA CYS A 140 1.36 -9.01 -12.41
C CYS A 140 1.47 -8.30 -13.76
N GLY A 141 2.54 -8.53 -14.53
CA GLY A 141 2.70 -8.01 -15.89
C GLY A 141 2.28 -8.99 -16.99
N ASN A 142 1.89 -10.24 -16.64
CA ASN A 142 1.56 -11.26 -17.64
C ASN A 142 0.20 -11.01 -18.31
N PRO A 143 0.15 -10.74 -19.62
CA PRO A 143 -1.07 -10.39 -20.34
C PRO A 143 -2.14 -11.51 -20.42
N THR A 144 -1.78 -12.74 -20.05
CA THR A 144 -2.73 -13.86 -19.97
C THR A 144 -3.74 -13.68 -18.84
N PHE A 145 -3.39 -12.90 -17.81
CA PHE A 145 -4.26 -12.62 -16.67
C PHE A 145 -4.90 -11.24 -16.80
N LYS A 146 -5.96 -11.01 -16.05
CA LYS A 146 -6.50 -9.65 -15.84
C LYS A 146 -5.65 -8.93 -14.79
N THR A 147 -4.49 -8.45 -15.22
CA THR A 147 -3.49 -7.81 -14.38
C THR A 147 -3.88 -6.37 -14.02
N PRO A 148 -3.25 -5.77 -12.99
CA PRO A 148 -3.33 -4.34 -12.74
C PRO A 148 -2.96 -3.52 -13.97
N SER A 149 -3.62 -2.39 -14.17
CA SER A 149 -3.32 -1.45 -15.25
C SER A 149 -1.98 -0.72 -15.04
N VAL A 150 -1.55 -0.63 -13.79
CA VAL A 150 -0.27 -0.04 -13.39
C VAL A 150 0.45 -0.98 -12.43
N VAL A 151 1.70 -1.31 -12.74
CA VAL A 151 2.65 -1.97 -11.82
C VAL A 151 3.92 -1.11 -11.76
N ARG A 152 4.24 -0.60 -10.57
CA ARG A 152 5.40 0.28 -10.37
C ARG A 152 6.16 -0.10 -9.11
N GLY A 153 7.39 -0.55 -9.28
CA GLY A 153 8.34 -0.80 -8.20
C GLY A 153 9.19 0.42 -7.83
N ASN A 154 10.00 0.23 -6.81
CA ASN A 154 10.99 1.20 -6.32
C ASN A 154 10.39 2.51 -5.78
N VAL A 155 9.15 2.48 -5.27
CA VAL A 155 8.56 3.61 -4.55
C VAL A 155 9.08 3.60 -3.11
N LEU A 156 10.00 4.50 -2.77
CA LEU A 156 10.76 4.49 -1.53
C LEU A 156 11.45 3.13 -1.26
N GLY A 157 11.98 2.53 -2.33
CA GLY A 157 12.60 1.19 -2.26
C GLY A 157 13.80 1.13 -1.30
N GLY A 158 14.60 2.21 -1.22
CA GLY A 158 15.71 2.33 -0.27
C GLY A 158 15.25 2.26 1.18
N ASP A 159 14.18 3.00 1.54
CA ASP A 159 13.62 3.01 2.90
C ASP A 159 13.07 1.63 3.27
N SER A 160 12.40 0.96 2.33
CA SER A 160 11.88 -0.39 2.49
C SER A 160 13.00 -1.41 2.72
N LEU A 161 14.06 -1.32 1.93
CA LEU A 161 15.21 -2.23 2.03
C LEU A 161 15.93 -2.07 3.38
N VAL A 162 16.16 -0.82 3.80
CA VAL A 162 16.80 -0.52 5.10
C VAL A 162 16.00 -1.13 6.25
N LEU A 163 14.69 -0.98 6.23
CA LEU A 163 13.82 -1.52 7.29
C LEU A 163 13.93 -3.05 7.40
N ILE A 164 13.93 -3.75 6.27
CA ILE A 164 14.06 -5.21 6.21
C ILE A 164 15.46 -5.66 6.66
N GLN A 165 16.51 -4.98 6.19
CA GLN A 165 17.91 -5.30 6.55
C GLN A 165 18.14 -5.09 8.05
N ASP A 166 17.62 -4.02 8.65
CA ASP A 166 17.75 -3.73 10.09
C ASP A 166 17.09 -4.84 10.94
N TYR A 167 15.91 -5.32 10.52
CA TYR A 167 15.24 -6.44 11.17
C TYR A 167 16.12 -7.72 11.19
N PHE A 168 16.60 -8.14 10.02
CA PHE A 168 17.40 -9.37 9.93
C PHE A 168 18.77 -9.22 10.61
N PHE A 169 19.36 -8.03 10.62
CA PHE A 169 20.57 -7.76 11.36
C PHE A 169 20.37 -7.92 12.87
N LYS A 170 19.28 -7.37 13.40
CA LYS A 170 18.91 -7.51 14.82
C LYS A 170 18.59 -8.97 15.18
N LYS A 171 17.89 -9.67 14.32
CA LYS A 171 17.56 -11.09 14.52
C LYS A 171 18.80 -11.97 14.63
N ARG A 172 19.79 -11.78 13.73
CA ARG A 172 21.07 -12.52 13.78
C ARG A 172 21.91 -12.28 15.03
N LYS A 173 21.76 -11.12 15.69
CA LYS A 173 22.49 -10.82 16.93
C LYS A 173 21.85 -11.42 18.18
N LYS A 174 20.64 -11.90 18.10
CA LYS A 174 19.91 -12.53 19.22
C LYS A 174 20.14 -14.05 19.30
N ILE A 175 20.78 -14.63 18.28
CA ILE A 175 21.21 -16.05 18.22
C ILE A 175 22.67 -16.16 18.65
#